data_c455077d5a7e23b2b445dea5da5d3337
#
_entry.id   c455077d5a7e23b2b445dea5da5d3337
#
_cell.length_a   1.000
_cell.length_b   1.000
_cell.length_c   1.000
_cell.angle_alpha   90.00
_cell.angle_beta   90.00
_cell.angle_gamma   90.00
#
_symmetry.space_group_name_H-M   'P 1'
#
loop_
_entity.id
_entity.type
_entity.pdbx_description
1 polymer ?
#
loop_
_entity_poly.entity_id
_entity_poly.type
_entity_poly.pdbx_seq_one_letter_code
_entity_poly.pdbx_strand_id
1 'polypeptide(L)'
;MKIIYIDLDGVIADFDKGKNNHPLGNITPYIGRPDKLPGIYENLDPIEESIESVVKLLNHSEFDVYFLSTAPWDNPDAWTHKRLWIVKHFDEKLIKKRLILCHHKQLLIGDYLVDDRRFNGASEFIGEWIHFGSEKFPKWKSVLNYLKVQ
;
A
#
# COMPACT_ATOMS: atom_id res chain seq x y z
N MET A 1 4.33 16.74 -13.70
CA MET A 1 3.62 15.51 -13.28
C MET A 1 3.21 15.64 -11.83
N LYS A 2 2.05 15.11 -11.47
CA LYS A 2 1.59 15.04 -10.08
C LYS A 2 2.15 13.80 -9.41
N ILE A 3 2.64 13.93 -8.18
CA ILE A 3 3.19 12.82 -7.42
C ILE A 3 2.07 12.11 -6.68
N ILE A 4 1.97 10.79 -6.88
CA ILE A 4 1.04 9.92 -6.17
C ILE A 4 1.82 8.89 -5.35
N TYR A 5 1.55 8.86 -4.05
CA TYR A 5 1.98 7.79 -3.15
C TYR A 5 0.85 6.79 -2.97
N ILE A 6 1.17 5.50 -3.00
CA ILE A 6 0.20 4.41 -2.84
C ILE A 6 0.69 3.47 -1.75
N ASP A 7 -0.10 3.31 -0.69
CA ASP A 7 0.18 2.32 0.36
C ASP A 7 0.01 0.89 -0.17
N LEU A 8 0.59 -0.09 0.51
CA LEU A 8 0.50 -1.49 0.15
C LEU A 8 -0.64 -2.20 0.87
N ASP A 9 -0.52 -2.36 2.19
CA ASP A 9 -1.45 -3.18 2.96
C ASP A 9 -2.82 -2.50 3.08
N GLY A 10 -3.88 -3.22 2.72
CA GLY A 10 -5.23 -2.67 2.71
C GLY A 10 -5.57 -1.79 1.51
N VAL A 11 -4.61 -1.56 0.60
CA VAL A 11 -4.78 -0.77 -0.63
C VAL A 11 -4.47 -1.59 -1.88
N ILE A 12 -3.30 -2.24 -1.93
CA ILE A 12 -2.89 -3.11 -3.04
C ILE A 12 -2.87 -4.57 -2.59
N ALA A 13 -2.34 -4.85 -1.38
CA ALA A 13 -2.19 -6.16 -0.79
C ALA A 13 -3.28 -6.41 0.25
N ASP A 14 -3.91 -7.59 0.19
CA ASP A 14 -5.01 -7.98 1.07
C ASP A 14 -4.49 -8.50 2.43
N PHE A 15 -4.14 -7.57 3.30
CA PHE A 15 -3.62 -7.86 4.63
C PHE A 15 -4.65 -8.55 5.53
N ASP A 16 -5.93 -8.16 5.46
CA ASP A 16 -6.99 -8.76 6.27
C ASP A 16 -7.18 -10.23 5.96
N LYS A 17 -7.21 -10.60 4.68
CA LYS A 17 -7.25 -12.00 4.27
C LYS A 17 -6.01 -12.75 4.75
N GLY A 18 -4.83 -12.16 4.60
CA GLY A 18 -3.57 -12.77 5.01
C GLY A 18 -3.53 -13.07 6.51
N LYS A 19 -3.88 -12.10 7.36
CA LYS A 19 -3.91 -12.30 8.83
C LYS A 19 -4.95 -13.32 9.27
N ASN A 20 -6.14 -13.32 8.63
CA ASN A 20 -7.21 -14.24 8.97
C ASN A 20 -6.87 -15.70 8.60
N ASN A 21 -6.05 -15.91 7.57
CA ASN A 21 -5.62 -17.23 7.12
C ASN A 21 -4.27 -17.68 7.71
N HIS A 22 -3.62 -16.84 8.53
CA HIS A 22 -2.31 -17.19 9.09
C HIS A 22 -2.45 -18.22 10.22
N PRO A 23 -1.63 -19.32 10.23
CA PRO A 23 -1.74 -20.38 11.22
C PRO A 23 -1.56 -19.90 12.67
N LEU A 24 -0.79 -18.85 12.88
CA LEU A 24 -0.48 -18.29 14.20
C LEU A 24 -1.36 -17.08 14.58
N GLY A 25 -2.32 -16.71 13.73
CA GLY A 25 -3.10 -15.48 13.92
C GLY A 25 -3.88 -15.39 15.23
N ASN A 26 -4.30 -16.54 15.77
CA ASN A 26 -5.06 -16.63 17.02
C ASN A 26 -4.24 -17.10 18.23
N ILE A 27 -2.92 -17.04 18.14
CA ILE A 27 -1.99 -17.53 19.17
C ILE A 27 -1.25 -16.37 19.81
N THR A 28 -1.11 -16.36 21.13
CA THR A 28 -0.22 -15.42 21.85
C THR A 28 1.23 -15.69 21.39
N PRO A 29 2.05 -14.64 21.09
CA PRO A 29 1.82 -13.21 21.36
C PRO A 29 1.18 -12.42 20.21
N TYR A 30 0.68 -13.06 19.15
CA TYR A 30 0.24 -12.40 17.91
C TYR A 30 -1.19 -11.86 17.94
N ILE A 31 -2.00 -12.28 18.91
CA ILE A 31 -3.37 -11.76 19.09
C ILE A 31 -3.31 -10.24 19.26
N GLY A 32 -4.06 -9.50 18.40
CA GLY A 32 -4.04 -8.04 18.39
C GLY A 32 -2.77 -7.39 17.79
N ARG A 33 -1.79 -8.21 17.39
CA ARG A 33 -0.54 -7.76 16.77
C ARG A 33 -0.23 -8.53 15.48
N PRO A 34 -1.14 -8.49 14.47
CA PRO A 34 -0.98 -9.25 13.23
C PRO A 34 0.24 -8.78 12.42
N ASP A 35 0.68 -7.56 12.59
CA ASP A 35 1.90 -7.00 12.00
C ASP A 35 3.17 -7.75 12.42
N LYS A 36 3.15 -8.48 13.52
CA LYS A 36 4.27 -9.29 14.03
C LYS A 36 4.25 -10.74 13.54
N LEU A 37 3.21 -11.18 12.84
CA LEU A 37 3.12 -12.55 12.33
C LEU A 37 4.29 -12.87 11.40
N PRO A 38 5.01 -14.00 11.63
CA PRO A 38 6.13 -14.38 10.77
C PRO A 38 5.68 -14.55 9.31
N GLY A 39 6.38 -13.88 8.40
CA GLY A 39 6.11 -13.98 6.96
C GLY A 39 4.79 -13.40 6.47
N ILE A 40 4.06 -12.64 7.31
CA ILE A 40 2.72 -12.12 6.95
C ILE A 40 2.72 -11.33 5.65
N TYR A 41 3.78 -10.57 5.35
CA TYR A 41 3.85 -9.71 4.17
C TYR A 41 4.42 -10.39 2.92
N GLU A 42 4.83 -11.66 3.01
CA GLU A 42 5.54 -12.33 1.92
C GLU A 42 4.62 -12.72 0.77
N ASN A 43 3.45 -13.28 1.07
CA ASN A 43 2.57 -13.93 0.10
C ASN A 43 1.12 -13.42 0.18
N LEU A 44 0.90 -12.15 0.48
CA LEU A 44 -0.44 -11.56 0.45
C LEU A 44 -1.01 -11.60 -0.96
N ASP A 45 -2.31 -11.90 -1.07
CA ASP A 45 -3.01 -11.76 -2.35
C ASP A 45 -3.23 -10.28 -2.68
N PRO A 46 -3.20 -9.90 -3.97
CA PRO A 46 -3.62 -8.57 -4.38
C PRO A 46 -5.10 -8.32 -4.08
N ILE A 47 -5.42 -7.08 -3.72
CA ILE A 47 -6.81 -6.61 -3.69
C ILE A 47 -7.36 -6.56 -5.11
N GLU A 48 -8.65 -6.85 -5.27
CA GLU A 48 -9.34 -6.83 -6.56
C GLU A 48 -9.07 -5.52 -7.33
N GLU A 49 -8.75 -5.63 -8.61
CA GLU A 49 -8.44 -4.52 -9.52
C GLU A 49 -7.20 -3.69 -9.13
N SER A 50 -6.46 -4.05 -8.07
CA SER A 50 -5.36 -3.21 -7.58
C SER A 50 -4.16 -3.17 -8.52
N ILE A 51 -3.74 -4.31 -9.03
CA ILE A 51 -2.53 -4.40 -9.87
C ILE A 51 -2.74 -3.65 -11.18
N GLU A 52 -3.82 -3.93 -11.90
CA GLU A 52 -4.12 -3.25 -13.16
C GLU A 52 -4.35 -1.75 -12.98
N SER A 53 -4.96 -1.34 -11.87
CA SER A 53 -5.18 0.08 -11.57
C SER A 53 -3.87 0.83 -11.34
N VAL A 54 -2.96 0.23 -10.56
CA VAL A 54 -1.64 0.82 -10.31
C VAL A 54 -0.80 0.84 -11.59
N VAL A 55 -0.88 -0.21 -12.42
CA VAL A 55 -0.19 -0.23 -13.72
C VAL A 55 -0.70 0.88 -14.64
N LYS A 56 -1.99 1.16 -14.66
CA LYS A 56 -2.55 2.32 -15.40
C LYS A 56 -1.96 3.64 -14.91
N LEU A 57 -1.89 3.84 -13.58
CA LEU A 57 -1.28 5.04 -13.00
C LEU A 57 0.22 5.16 -13.34
N LEU A 58 0.97 4.06 -13.23
CA LEU A 58 2.41 4.03 -13.54
C LEU A 58 2.72 4.37 -15.00
N ASN A 59 1.80 4.07 -15.92
CA ASN A 59 1.94 4.38 -17.35
C ASN A 59 1.29 5.71 -17.75
N HIS A 60 0.65 6.41 -16.82
CA HIS A 60 -0.07 7.64 -17.14
C HIS A 60 0.86 8.86 -17.15
N SER A 61 0.83 9.65 -18.21
CA SER A 61 1.76 10.78 -18.42
C SER A 61 1.65 11.92 -17.42
N GLU A 62 0.52 12.04 -16.71
CA GLU A 62 0.31 13.10 -15.72
C GLU A 62 0.82 12.76 -14.32
N PHE A 63 1.15 11.48 -14.05
CA PHE A 63 1.48 11.01 -12.71
C PHE A 63 2.89 10.46 -12.60
N ASP A 64 3.54 10.78 -11.49
CA ASP A 64 4.76 10.13 -11.01
C ASP A 64 4.42 9.33 -9.76
N VAL A 65 4.42 7.99 -9.88
CA VAL A 65 3.85 7.08 -8.90
C VAL A 65 4.93 6.42 -8.06
N TYR A 66 4.75 6.42 -6.74
CA TYR A 66 5.59 5.73 -5.77
C TYR A 66 4.76 4.87 -4.83
N PHE A 67 5.28 3.72 -4.43
CA PHE A 67 4.75 2.95 -3.33
C PHE A 67 5.25 3.53 -2.02
N LEU A 68 4.36 3.74 -1.06
CA LEU A 68 4.69 4.31 0.25
C LEU A 68 4.04 3.48 1.35
N SER A 69 4.82 2.67 2.03
CA SER A 69 4.35 1.76 3.06
C SER A 69 5.11 1.92 4.36
N THR A 70 4.49 1.49 5.45
CA THR A 70 5.16 1.37 6.75
C THR A 70 5.50 -0.08 6.99
N ALA A 71 6.79 -0.40 7.13
CA ALA A 71 7.22 -1.71 7.57
C ALA A 71 7.27 -1.72 9.10
N PRO A 72 6.56 -2.65 9.79
CA PRO A 72 6.52 -2.69 11.24
C PRO A 72 7.91 -2.80 11.86
N TRP A 73 8.19 -1.97 12.87
CA TRP A 73 9.50 -1.92 13.52
C TRP A 73 9.92 -3.27 14.11
N ASP A 74 8.98 -3.98 14.72
CA ASP A 74 9.23 -5.26 15.39
C ASP A 74 9.16 -6.50 14.46
N ASN A 75 9.04 -6.29 13.14
CA ASN A 75 9.05 -7.35 12.14
C ASN A 75 10.07 -7.01 11.05
N PRO A 76 11.37 -7.26 11.28
CA PRO A 76 12.42 -6.89 10.32
C PRO A 76 12.26 -7.52 8.95
N ASP A 77 11.73 -8.74 8.86
CA ASP A 77 11.48 -9.40 7.58
C ASP A 77 10.43 -8.68 6.72
N ALA A 78 9.54 -7.90 7.33
CA ALA A 78 8.55 -7.11 6.61
C ALA A 78 9.19 -6.14 5.61
N TRP A 79 10.34 -5.58 5.94
CA TRP A 79 11.09 -4.66 5.07
C TRP A 79 11.49 -5.34 3.76
N THR A 80 12.06 -6.52 3.86
CA THR A 80 12.43 -7.33 2.70
C THR A 80 11.20 -7.86 1.96
N HIS A 81 10.21 -8.38 2.69
CA HIS A 81 9.02 -8.99 2.09
C HIS A 81 8.18 -7.98 1.31
N LYS A 82 8.04 -6.75 1.78
CA LYS A 82 7.32 -5.69 1.03
C LYS A 82 8.00 -5.38 -0.29
N ARG A 83 9.34 -5.27 -0.31
CA ARG A 83 10.08 -5.08 -1.56
C ARG A 83 9.90 -6.27 -2.51
N LEU A 84 10.05 -7.50 -2.02
CA LEU A 84 9.89 -8.69 -2.85
C LEU A 84 8.46 -8.83 -3.38
N TRP A 85 7.47 -8.43 -2.59
CA TRP A 85 6.07 -8.47 -3.00
C TRP A 85 5.79 -7.59 -4.22
N ILE A 86 6.28 -6.35 -4.24
CA ILE A 86 6.07 -5.47 -5.40
C ILE A 86 6.80 -5.98 -6.64
N VAL A 87 8.00 -6.54 -6.49
CA VAL A 87 8.76 -7.14 -7.61
C VAL A 87 8.04 -8.37 -8.18
N LYS A 88 7.34 -9.12 -7.33
CA LYS A 88 6.53 -10.29 -7.76
C LYS A 88 5.30 -9.89 -8.60
N HIS A 89 4.66 -8.77 -8.25
CA HIS A 89 3.35 -8.41 -8.83
C HIS A 89 3.41 -7.36 -9.94
N PHE A 90 4.54 -6.67 -10.11
CA PHE A 90 4.69 -5.61 -11.11
C PHE A 90 5.94 -5.83 -11.98
N ASP A 91 5.90 -5.34 -13.22
CA ASP A 91 7.09 -5.30 -14.07
C ASP A 91 8.16 -4.41 -13.41
N GLU A 92 9.33 -4.99 -13.16
CA GLU A 92 10.45 -4.29 -12.51
C GLU A 92 10.86 -3.00 -13.24
N LYS A 93 10.70 -2.95 -14.56
CA LYS A 93 11.01 -1.75 -15.35
C LYS A 93 10.15 -0.55 -14.95
N LEU A 94 8.90 -0.80 -14.51
CA LEU A 94 7.98 0.25 -14.09
C LEU A 94 8.23 0.71 -12.65
N ILE A 95 8.67 -0.20 -11.79
CA ILE A 95 8.68 0.03 -10.32
C ILE A 95 10.07 0.21 -9.71
N LYS A 96 11.13 0.05 -10.47
CA LYS A 96 12.51 0.13 -9.97
C LYS A 96 12.75 1.47 -9.27
N LYS A 97 13.22 1.41 -8.01
CA LYS A 97 13.50 2.57 -7.15
C LYS A 97 12.26 3.42 -6.79
N ARG A 98 11.05 2.83 -6.85
CA ARG A 98 9.78 3.52 -6.54
C ARG A 98 9.16 3.07 -5.21
N LEU A 99 9.86 2.32 -4.38
CA LEU A 99 9.40 1.93 -3.04
C LEU A 99 10.03 2.80 -1.97
N ILE A 100 9.18 3.39 -1.13
CA ILE A 100 9.56 4.14 0.08
C ILE A 100 8.95 3.43 1.28
N LEU A 101 9.77 3.08 2.26
CA LEU A 101 9.33 2.54 3.54
C LEU A 101 9.61 3.57 4.63
N CYS A 102 8.56 4.06 5.29
CA CYS A 102 8.72 5.02 6.37
C CYS A 102 7.56 4.95 7.38
N HIS A 103 7.79 5.49 8.58
CA HIS A 103 6.79 5.61 9.66
C HIS A 103 6.18 7.02 9.74
N HIS A 104 6.59 7.93 8.85
CA HIS A 104 6.27 9.36 8.92
C HIS A 104 5.85 9.87 7.54
N LYS A 105 4.68 9.42 7.06
CA LYS A 105 4.18 9.76 5.71
C LYS A 105 3.95 11.26 5.52
N GLN A 106 3.73 12.00 6.62
CA GLN A 106 3.58 13.48 6.58
C GLN A 106 4.86 14.22 6.18
N LEU A 107 6.02 13.57 6.20
CA LEU A 107 7.28 14.18 5.74
C LEU A 107 7.43 14.15 4.22
N LEU A 108 6.63 13.37 3.52
CA LEU A 108 6.70 13.23 2.07
C LEU A 108 5.93 14.37 1.40
N ILE A 109 6.53 14.93 0.35
CA ILE A 109 5.92 15.98 -0.47
C ILE A 109 5.32 15.35 -1.72
N GLY A 110 4.04 15.57 -1.96
CA GLY A 110 3.34 15.03 -3.12
C GLY A 110 1.91 15.58 -3.21
N ASP A 111 1.23 15.22 -4.29
CA ASP A 111 -0.13 15.69 -4.57
C ASP A 111 -1.19 14.79 -3.95
N TYR A 112 -1.00 13.47 -4.01
CA TYR A 112 -1.95 12.47 -3.54
C TYR A 112 -1.29 11.37 -2.72
N LEU A 113 -2.00 10.91 -1.70
CA LEU A 113 -1.68 9.70 -0.94
C LEU A 113 -2.91 8.79 -0.91
N VAL A 114 -2.81 7.61 -1.51
CA VAL A 114 -3.85 6.57 -1.42
C VAL A 114 -3.48 5.65 -0.26
N ASP A 115 -4.27 5.71 0.81
CA ASP A 115 -4.02 4.97 2.06
C ASP A 115 -5.36 4.61 2.72
N ASP A 116 -5.45 3.44 3.31
CA ASP A 116 -6.67 2.95 3.96
C ASP A 116 -6.79 3.39 5.43
N ARG A 117 -5.70 3.87 6.02
CA ARG A 117 -5.66 4.27 7.43
C ARG A 117 -4.98 5.62 7.63
N ARG A 118 -5.42 6.33 8.69
CA ARG A 118 -4.89 7.65 9.07
C ARG A 118 -3.51 7.60 9.75
N PHE A 119 -3.01 6.42 10.11
CA PHE A 119 -1.82 6.24 10.94
C PHE A 119 -0.50 6.49 10.18
N ASN A 120 0.60 6.54 10.93
CA ASN A 120 1.95 6.76 10.42
C ASN A 120 2.06 8.06 9.60
N GLY A 121 1.31 9.09 9.99
CA GLY A 121 1.33 10.40 9.37
C GLY A 121 0.47 10.54 8.11
N ALA A 122 -0.32 9.52 7.74
CA ALA A 122 -1.15 9.58 6.52
C ALA A 122 -2.19 10.72 6.58
N SER A 123 -2.86 10.90 7.73
CA SER A 123 -3.86 11.97 7.88
C SER A 123 -3.26 13.39 7.94
N GLU A 124 -1.98 13.51 8.21
CA GLU A 124 -1.24 14.77 8.24
C GLU A 124 -0.45 15.03 6.94
N PHE A 125 -0.60 14.18 5.94
CA PHE A 125 -0.01 14.39 4.62
C PHE A 125 -0.51 15.71 4.02
N ILE A 126 0.41 16.56 3.54
CA ILE A 126 0.09 17.91 3.09
C ILE A 126 -0.73 17.91 1.80
N GLY A 127 -0.49 16.95 0.90
CA GLY A 127 -1.32 16.74 -0.27
C GLY A 127 -2.69 16.16 0.07
N GLU A 128 -3.41 15.69 -0.92
CA GLU A 128 -4.73 15.08 -0.71
C GLU A 128 -4.62 13.63 -0.30
N TRP A 129 -5.19 13.28 0.86
CA TRP A 129 -5.36 11.91 1.28
C TRP A 129 -6.60 11.30 0.63
N ILE A 130 -6.40 10.38 -0.30
CA ILE A 130 -7.45 9.54 -0.88
C ILE A 130 -7.66 8.35 0.06
N HIS A 131 -8.68 8.45 0.93
CA HIS A 131 -8.97 7.43 1.94
C HIS A 131 -9.58 6.19 1.30
N PHE A 132 -8.74 5.25 0.90
CA PHE A 132 -9.15 3.99 0.29
C PHE A 132 -9.99 3.16 1.27
N GLY A 133 -11.07 2.55 0.78
CA GLY A 133 -12.02 1.81 1.61
C GLY A 133 -13.09 2.66 2.28
N SER A 134 -13.04 3.99 2.13
CA SER A 134 -14.09 4.91 2.59
C SER A 134 -15.33 4.86 1.69
N GLU A 135 -16.41 5.51 2.12
CA GLU A 135 -17.63 5.64 1.31
C GLU A 135 -17.36 6.32 -0.05
N LYS A 136 -16.48 7.32 -0.08
CA LYS A 136 -16.09 8.03 -1.31
C LYS A 136 -15.20 7.18 -2.22
N PHE A 137 -14.30 6.39 -1.64
CA PHE A 137 -13.33 5.58 -2.38
C PHE A 137 -13.38 4.10 -1.97
N PRO A 138 -14.52 3.40 -2.21
CA PRO A 138 -14.71 2.04 -1.73
C PRO A 138 -13.82 1.01 -2.44
N LYS A 139 -13.31 1.33 -3.62
CA LYS A 139 -12.50 0.43 -4.46
C LYS A 139 -11.68 1.19 -5.49
N TRP A 140 -10.76 0.50 -6.17
CA TRP A 140 -9.85 1.09 -7.15
C TRP A 140 -10.55 1.84 -8.29
N LYS A 141 -11.66 1.32 -8.79
CA LYS A 141 -12.44 2.02 -9.83
C LYS A 141 -12.84 3.43 -9.41
N SER A 142 -13.22 3.64 -8.15
CA SER A 142 -13.57 4.98 -7.64
C SER A 142 -12.36 5.91 -7.56
N VAL A 143 -11.18 5.38 -7.22
CA VAL A 143 -9.93 6.15 -7.21
C VAL A 143 -9.55 6.57 -8.63
N LEU A 144 -9.57 5.63 -9.60
CA LEU A 144 -9.24 5.94 -11.00
C LEU A 144 -10.21 6.97 -11.60
N ASN A 145 -11.50 6.82 -11.35
CA ASN A 145 -12.51 7.79 -11.81
C ASN A 145 -12.25 9.20 -11.26
N TYR A 146 -11.91 9.29 -9.98
CA TYR A 146 -11.56 10.56 -9.33
C TYR A 146 -10.32 11.21 -9.94
N LEU A 147 -9.31 10.41 -10.21
CA LEU A 147 -8.07 10.86 -10.87
C LEU A 147 -8.20 11.01 -12.39
N LYS A 148 -9.37 10.71 -12.96
CA LYS A 148 -9.68 10.78 -14.41
C LYS A 148 -8.79 9.87 -15.26
N VAL A 149 -8.41 8.72 -14.73
CA VAL A 149 -7.65 7.67 -15.42
C VAL A 149 -8.62 6.59 -15.91
N GLN A 150 -8.54 6.27 -17.21
CA GLN A 150 -9.40 5.26 -17.88
C GLN A 150 -8.68 3.92 -18.04
#